data_40c3bf26251dd0a92584dc34901a5827
#
_entry.id   40c3bf26251dd0a92584dc34901a5827
#
_cell.length_a   1.000
_cell.length_b   1.000
_cell.length_c   1.000
_cell.angle_alpha   90.00
_cell.angle_beta   90.00
_cell.angle_gamma   90.00
#
_symmetry.space_group_name_H-M   'P 1'
#
loop_
_entity.id
_entity.type
_entity.pdbx_description
1 polymer ?
#
loop_
_entity_poly.entity_id
_entity_poly.type
_entity_poly.pdbx_seq_one_letter_code
_entity_poly.pdbx_strand_id
1 'polypeptide(L)'
;MNIEQLNANSLEEKDVDRFIKLYELQRDRIKTIDSKSIVFIGFFGSIVALLGVTLKDFILKQDKASSDYFLILFASIFIIYTSKVVVHAIQTLERRGYYSLDEEDLLKNRNGEKVLHIINKIKRNYNAINAKVDSMTLAQEFAKRVLYLLIITAVTSSFYSIYSLFDKSKFIEDLNILNSIEQTLFEILNFII
;
A
#
# COMPACT_ATOMS: atom_id res chain seq x y z
N MET A 1 2.29 -32.08 4.47
CA MET A 1 3.46 -32.97 4.60
C MET A 1 4.00 -32.78 6.01
N ASN A 2 3.93 -33.80 6.84
CA ASN A 2 4.32 -33.69 8.26
C ASN A 2 5.85 -33.73 8.34
N ILE A 3 6.47 -32.61 8.66
CA ILE A 3 7.93 -32.40 8.65
C ILE A 3 8.65 -33.28 9.71
N GLU A 4 7.88 -33.75 10.72
CA GLU A 4 8.40 -34.59 11.82
C GLU A 4 8.77 -36.02 11.39
N GLN A 5 8.42 -36.45 10.17
CA GLN A 5 8.69 -37.81 9.66
C GLN A 5 9.86 -37.89 8.67
N LEU A 6 10.56 -36.76 8.42
CA LEU A 6 11.77 -36.80 7.59
C LEU A 6 12.91 -37.47 8.34
N ASN A 7 13.12 -38.76 8.01
CA ASN A 7 14.27 -39.50 8.52
C ASN A 7 15.54 -38.87 7.94
N ALA A 8 16.31 -38.16 8.77
CA ALA A 8 17.48 -37.36 8.37
C ALA A 8 18.55 -38.16 7.61
N ASN A 9 18.52 -39.49 7.71
CA ASN A 9 19.49 -40.37 7.07
C ASN A 9 19.13 -40.82 5.65
N SER A 10 17.90 -40.49 5.18
CA SER A 10 17.40 -40.87 3.85
C SER A 10 17.29 -39.71 2.86
N LEU A 11 17.73 -38.50 3.25
CA LEU A 11 17.64 -37.31 2.39
C LEU A 11 18.79 -37.29 1.38
N GLU A 12 18.45 -37.24 0.12
CA GLU A 12 19.35 -37.12 -1.01
C GLU A 12 19.80 -35.66 -1.23
N GLU A 13 20.91 -35.46 -1.94
CA GLU A 13 21.40 -34.13 -2.35
C GLU A 13 20.33 -33.34 -3.10
N LYS A 14 19.50 -34.01 -3.89
CA LYS A 14 18.35 -33.43 -4.61
C LYS A 14 17.32 -32.78 -3.70
N ASP A 15 17.16 -33.29 -2.50
CA ASP A 15 16.24 -32.69 -1.51
C ASP A 15 16.82 -31.40 -0.93
N VAL A 16 18.13 -31.36 -0.70
CA VAL A 16 18.83 -30.12 -0.27
C VAL A 16 18.61 -29.01 -1.28
N ASP A 17 18.86 -29.30 -2.57
CA ASP A 17 18.64 -28.28 -3.65
C ASP A 17 17.22 -27.79 -3.71
N ARG A 18 16.21 -28.65 -3.51
CA ARG A 18 14.81 -28.27 -3.46
C ARG A 18 14.52 -27.28 -2.33
N PHE A 19 15.07 -27.49 -1.14
CA PHE A 19 14.87 -26.61 -0.01
C PHE A 19 15.65 -25.29 -0.14
N ILE A 20 16.84 -25.31 -0.72
CA ILE A 20 17.59 -24.10 -1.08
C ILE A 20 16.77 -23.25 -2.05
N LYS A 21 16.19 -23.86 -3.09
CA LYS A 21 15.33 -23.17 -4.06
C LYS A 21 14.09 -22.56 -3.40
N LEU A 22 13.47 -23.24 -2.45
CA LEU A 22 12.34 -22.68 -1.67
C LEU A 22 12.77 -21.47 -0.83
N TYR A 23 13.96 -21.52 -0.23
CA TYR A 23 14.51 -20.38 0.50
C TYR A 23 14.80 -19.19 -0.43
N GLU A 24 15.37 -19.41 -1.60
CA GLU A 24 15.61 -18.39 -2.61
C GLU A 24 14.29 -17.73 -3.07
N LEU A 25 13.25 -18.52 -3.31
CA LEU A 25 11.92 -18.00 -3.64
C LEU A 25 11.36 -17.08 -2.54
N GLN A 26 11.58 -17.42 -1.26
CA GLN A 26 11.19 -16.53 -0.16
C GLN A 26 11.99 -15.22 -0.18
N ARG A 27 13.28 -15.28 -0.41
CA ARG A 27 14.17 -14.12 -0.52
C ARG A 27 13.76 -13.20 -1.66
N ASP A 28 13.45 -13.76 -2.82
CA ASP A 28 13.02 -13.00 -3.99
C ASP A 28 11.63 -12.35 -3.77
N ARG A 29 10.74 -13.04 -3.07
CA ARG A 29 9.45 -12.46 -2.65
C ARG A 29 9.66 -11.23 -1.76
N ILE A 30 10.56 -11.29 -0.79
CA ILE A 30 10.89 -10.14 0.07
C ILE A 30 11.44 -8.98 -0.76
N LYS A 31 12.42 -9.23 -1.61
CA LYS A 31 13.00 -8.19 -2.49
C LYS A 31 11.92 -7.51 -3.34
N THR A 32 11.00 -8.31 -3.89
CA THR A 32 9.89 -7.78 -4.69
C THR A 32 8.96 -6.89 -3.86
N ILE A 33 8.64 -7.29 -2.62
CA ILE A 33 7.80 -6.51 -1.71
C ILE A 33 8.50 -5.21 -1.32
N ASP A 34 9.77 -5.27 -0.94
CA ASP A 34 10.58 -4.10 -0.55
C ASP A 34 10.71 -3.12 -1.72
N SER A 35 10.96 -3.60 -2.94
CA SER A 35 11.02 -2.75 -4.15
C SER A 35 9.70 -2.05 -4.42
N LYS A 36 8.57 -2.74 -4.32
CA LYS A 36 7.23 -2.14 -4.44
C LYS A 36 7.00 -1.08 -3.38
N SER A 37 7.40 -1.32 -2.13
CA SER A 37 7.25 -0.37 -1.03
C SER A 37 8.03 0.92 -1.28
N ILE A 38 9.26 0.83 -1.78
CA ILE A 38 10.08 2.00 -2.14
C ILE A 38 9.37 2.85 -3.21
N VAL A 39 8.80 2.22 -4.24
CA VAL A 39 8.05 2.92 -5.29
C VAL A 39 6.82 3.61 -4.69
N PHE A 40 6.08 2.95 -3.80
CA PHE A 40 4.93 3.54 -3.13
C PHE A 40 5.32 4.75 -2.26
N ILE A 41 6.39 4.64 -1.48
CA ILE A 41 6.88 5.74 -0.64
C ILE A 41 7.28 6.93 -1.52
N GLY A 42 8.03 6.71 -2.59
CA GLY A 42 8.46 7.76 -3.51
C GLY A 42 7.28 8.46 -4.17
N PHE A 43 6.37 7.70 -4.78
CA PHE A 43 5.23 8.25 -5.49
C PHE A 43 4.24 8.96 -4.56
N PHE A 44 3.74 8.27 -3.54
CA PHE A 44 2.74 8.83 -2.62
C PHE A 44 3.34 9.87 -1.67
N GLY A 45 4.60 9.75 -1.29
CA GLY A 45 5.32 10.76 -0.53
C GLY A 45 5.43 12.08 -1.30
N SER A 46 5.72 12.03 -2.59
CA SER A 46 5.74 13.22 -3.45
C SER A 46 4.36 13.88 -3.56
N ILE A 47 3.30 13.08 -3.66
CA ILE A 47 1.91 13.60 -3.66
C ILE A 47 1.60 14.32 -2.35
N VAL A 48 1.93 13.73 -1.19
CA VAL A 48 1.72 14.37 0.11
C VAL A 48 2.45 15.70 0.21
N ALA A 49 3.71 15.75 -0.24
CA ALA A 49 4.50 16.97 -0.22
C ALA A 49 3.89 18.07 -1.09
N LEU A 50 3.50 17.75 -2.33
CA LEU A 50 2.86 18.70 -3.25
C LEU A 50 1.53 19.22 -2.70
N LEU A 51 0.68 18.33 -2.17
CA LEU A 51 -0.59 18.72 -1.58
C LEU A 51 -0.40 19.58 -0.32
N GLY A 52 0.61 19.29 0.49
CA GLY A 52 0.92 20.09 1.68
C GLY A 52 1.28 21.52 1.33
N VAL A 53 2.05 21.74 0.24
CA VAL A 53 2.40 23.07 -0.24
C VAL A 53 1.16 23.82 -0.75
N THR A 54 0.37 23.18 -1.64
CA THR A 54 -0.85 23.78 -2.19
C THR A 54 -1.88 24.09 -1.12
N LEU A 55 -2.07 23.21 -0.17
CA LEU A 55 -3.05 23.42 0.92
C LEU A 55 -2.67 24.58 1.83
N LYS A 56 -1.37 24.79 2.07
CA LYS A 56 -0.87 25.94 2.81
C LYS A 56 -1.32 27.26 2.19
N ASP A 57 -1.20 27.39 0.87
CA ASP A 57 -1.57 28.62 0.16
C ASP A 57 -3.10 28.87 0.24
N PHE A 58 -3.91 27.83 0.15
CA PHE A 58 -5.37 27.95 0.34
C PHE A 58 -5.76 28.29 1.77
N ILE A 59 -5.08 27.75 2.78
CA ILE A 59 -5.35 28.04 4.19
C ILE A 59 -5.00 29.47 4.54
N LEU A 60 -3.92 30.02 3.99
CA LEU A 60 -3.44 31.36 4.28
C LEU A 60 -4.17 32.47 3.52
N LYS A 61 -5.01 32.13 2.54
CA LYS A 61 -5.83 33.08 1.80
C LYS A 61 -6.81 33.78 2.76
N GLN A 62 -6.82 35.12 2.76
CA GLN A 62 -7.66 35.91 3.67
C GLN A 62 -9.15 35.89 3.30
N ASP A 63 -9.49 36.00 2.00
CA ASP A 63 -10.87 35.98 1.50
C ASP A 63 -11.19 34.60 0.94
N LYS A 64 -11.87 33.77 1.75
CA LYS A 64 -12.26 32.41 1.38
C LYS A 64 -13.69 32.37 0.87
N ALA A 65 -13.88 31.89 -0.35
CA ALA A 65 -15.21 31.53 -0.85
C ALA A 65 -15.66 30.20 -0.19
N SER A 66 -16.96 29.93 -0.19
CA SER A 66 -17.51 28.66 0.33
C SER A 66 -16.88 27.43 -0.35
N SER A 67 -16.54 27.53 -1.63
CA SER A 67 -15.84 26.50 -2.40
C SER A 67 -14.44 26.21 -1.86
N ASP A 68 -13.74 27.18 -1.28
CA ASP A 68 -12.38 27.01 -0.74
C ASP A 68 -12.40 26.09 0.50
N TYR A 69 -13.43 26.19 1.34
CA TYR A 69 -13.59 25.29 2.50
C TYR A 69 -13.81 23.83 2.08
N PHE A 70 -14.59 23.62 1.02
CA PHE A 70 -14.81 22.29 0.46
C PHE A 70 -13.51 21.70 -0.10
N LEU A 71 -12.73 22.48 -0.84
CA LEU A 71 -11.42 22.06 -1.36
C LEU A 71 -10.44 21.73 -0.24
N ILE A 72 -10.40 22.52 0.84
CA ILE A 72 -9.57 22.27 2.01
C ILE A 72 -9.95 20.95 2.68
N LEU A 73 -11.25 20.70 2.89
CA LEU A 73 -11.73 19.46 3.48
C LEU A 73 -11.37 18.25 2.62
N PHE A 74 -11.64 18.32 1.33
CA PHE A 74 -11.31 17.25 0.38
C PHE A 74 -9.81 16.94 0.33
N ALA A 75 -8.98 17.99 0.19
CA ALA A 75 -7.53 17.84 0.18
C ALA A 75 -7.00 17.26 1.52
N SER A 76 -7.61 17.63 2.65
CA SER A 76 -7.25 17.06 3.95
C SER A 76 -7.53 15.56 4.02
N ILE A 77 -8.71 15.11 3.57
CA ILE A 77 -9.06 13.69 3.49
C ILE A 77 -8.07 12.95 2.58
N PHE A 78 -7.78 13.52 1.42
CA PHE A 78 -6.85 12.94 0.46
C PHE A 78 -5.43 12.79 1.05
N ILE A 79 -4.93 13.80 1.77
CA ILE A 79 -3.65 13.73 2.47
C ILE A 79 -3.65 12.62 3.52
N ILE A 80 -4.73 12.47 4.30
CA ILE A 80 -4.83 11.41 5.33
C ILE A 80 -4.69 10.02 4.70
N TYR A 81 -5.45 9.73 3.62
CA TYR A 81 -5.35 8.43 2.95
C TYR A 81 -3.99 8.20 2.31
N THR A 82 -3.44 9.21 1.65
CA THR A 82 -2.11 9.12 1.02
C THR A 82 -1.01 8.91 2.06
N SER A 83 -1.10 9.58 3.21
CA SER A 83 -0.19 9.37 4.33
C SER A 83 -0.27 7.95 4.89
N LYS A 84 -1.46 7.36 4.98
CA LYS A 84 -1.62 5.94 5.39
C LYS A 84 -0.93 4.99 4.41
N VAL A 85 -0.99 5.26 3.09
CA VAL A 85 -0.23 4.46 2.09
C VAL A 85 1.26 4.49 2.41
N VAL A 86 1.82 5.69 2.64
CA VAL A 86 3.25 5.86 2.96
C VAL A 86 3.61 5.16 4.26
N VAL A 87 2.82 5.32 5.32
CA VAL A 87 3.07 4.68 6.62
C VAL A 87 3.12 3.16 6.49
N HIS A 88 2.13 2.54 5.84
CA HIS A 88 2.12 1.08 5.66
C HIS A 88 3.24 0.59 4.74
N ALA A 89 3.62 1.37 3.72
CA ALA A 89 4.77 1.06 2.88
C ALA A 89 6.09 1.13 3.67
N ILE A 90 6.26 2.11 4.58
CA ILE A 90 7.41 2.19 5.49
C ILE A 90 7.44 0.99 6.44
N GLN A 91 6.29 0.63 7.04
CA GLN A 91 6.18 -0.56 7.91
C GLN A 91 6.59 -1.86 7.18
N THR A 92 6.37 -1.93 5.87
CA THR A 92 6.84 -3.05 5.05
C THR A 92 8.36 -3.11 4.98
N LEU A 93 9.05 -1.96 4.96
CA LEU A 93 10.52 -1.89 4.90
C LEU A 93 11.17 -2.11 6.26
N GLU A 94 10.42 -2.09 7.36
CA GLU A 94 10.98 -2.35 8.68
C GLU A 94 11.74 -3.68 8.71
N ARG A 95 12.93 -3.67 9.30
CA ARG A 95 13.74 -4.85 9.48
C ARG A 95 13.05 -5.78 10.48
N ARG A 96 12.35 -6.78 9.98
CA ARG A 96 11.88 -7.89 10.79
C ARG A 96 12.95 -8.98 10.70
N GLY A 97 13.28 -9.60 11.82
CA GLY A 97 14.36 -10.59 11.90
C GLY A 97 14.25 -11.65 10.79
N TYR A 98 15.04 -11.50 9.77
CA TYR A 98 15.17 -12.44 8.66
C TYR A 98 16.45 -13.24 8.84
N TYR A 99 16.32 -14.54 8.87
CA TYR A 99 17.44 -15.47 9.05
C TYR A 99 18.03 -15.81 7.69
N SER A 100 19.25 -15.31 7.42
CA SER A 100 20.00 -15.67 6.21
C SER A 100 20.53 -17.10 6.30
N LEU A 101 20.70 -17.74 5.15
CA LEU A 101 21.51 -18.96 5.05
C LEU A 101 22.97 -18.52 5.04
N ASP A 102 23.74 -19.06 5.99
CA ASP A 102 25.17 -18.84 6.11
C ASP A 102 25.93 -20.00 5.48
N GLU A 103 27.18 -19.77 5.12
CA GLU A 103 28.04 -20.83 4.54
C GLU A 103 28.16 -22.05 5.47
N GLU A 104 28.19 -21.81 6.78
CA GLU A 104 28.25 -22.89 7.78
C GLU A 104 27.05 -23.85 7.71
N ASP A 105 25.86 -23.35 7.31
CA ASP A 105 24.68 -24.20 7.15
C ASP A 105 24.79 -25.14 5.95
N LEU A 106 25.57 -24.75 4.94
CA LEU A 106 25.80 -25.51 3.72
C LEU A 106 27.00 -26.45 3.84
N LEU A 107 27.92 -26.17 4.78
CA LEU A 107 29.15 -26.97 5.01
C LEU A 107 28.95 -28.19 5.92
N LYS A 108 27.74 -28.39 6.46
CA LYS A 108 27.45 -29.56 7.31
C LYS A 108 27.62 -30.87 6.55
N ASN A 109 28.24 -31.86 7.20
CA ASN A 109 28.60 -33.10 6.55
C ASN A 109 27.42 -34.02 6.20
N ARG A 110 26.26 -33.82 6.82
CA ARG A 110 25.06 -34.65 6.61
C ARG A 110 23.93 -33.86 5.91
N ASN A 111 23.43 -34.36 4.81
CA ASN A 111 22.33 -33.72 4.06
C ASN A 111 21.09 -33.54 4.92
N GLY A 112 20.78 -34.47 5.83
CA GLY A 112 19.66 -34.33 6.74
C GLY A 112 19.75 -33.12 7.70
N GLU A 113 20.95 -32.83 8.19
CA GLU A 113 21.20 -31.68 9.05
C GLU A 113 21.08 -30.35 8.25
N LYS A 114 21.61 -30.33 7.02
CA LYS A 114 21.45 -29.18 6.10
C LYS A 114 19.97 -28.87 5.87
N VAL A 115 19.19 -29.87 5.49
CA VAL A 115 17.76 -29.72 5.22
C VAL A 115 17.01 -29.23 6.46
N LEU A 116 17.27 -29.79 7.63
CA LEU A 116 16.64 -29.38 8.88
C LEU A 116 16.92 -27.91 9.21
N HIS A 117 18.17 -27.45 9.02
CA HIS A 117 18.53 -26.05 9.24
C HIS A 117 17.83 -25.12 8.27
N ILE A 118 17.79 -25.45 6.97
CA ILE A 118 17.11 -24.67 5.95
C ILE A 118 15.61 -24.59 6.26
N ILE A 119 14.96 -25.70 6.60
CA ILE A 119 13.54 -25.74 6.97
C ILE A 119 13.27 -24.85 8.19
N ASN A 120 14.12 -24.90 9.22
CA ASN A 120 13.95 -24.06 10.41
C ASN A 120 14.07 -22.56 10.06
N LYS A 121 15.00 -22.18 9.20
CA LYS A 121 15.14 -20.80 8.72
C LYS A 121 13.92 -20.38 7.89
N ILE A 122 13.46 -21.23 6.96
CA ILE A 122 12.23 -21.00 6.19
C ILE A 122 11.03 -20.77 7.12
N LYS A 123 10.86 -21.64 8.13
CA LYS A 123 9.75 -21.54 9.09
C LYS A 123 9.81 -20.25 9.92
N ARG A 124 10.99 -19.87 10.40
CA ARG A 124 11.19 -18.61 11.16
C ARG A 124 10.93 -17.39 10.30
N ASN A 125 11.33 -17.41 9.04
CA ASN A 125 11.13 -16.32 8.10
C ASN A 125 9.65 -16.16 7.69
N TYR A 126 8.84 -17.20 7.81
CA TYR A 126 7.44 -17.20 7.36
C TYR A 126 6.62 -16.08 8.01
N ASN A 127 6.72 -15.90 9.33
CA ASN A 127 5.99 -14.85 10.05
C ASN A 127 6.45 -13.44 9.65
N ALA A 128 7.77 -13.26 9.48
CA ALA A 128 8.33 -11.98 9.04
C ALA A 128 7.85 -11.61 7.62
N ILE A 129 7.80 -12.58 6.71
CA ILE A 129 7.33 -12.41 5.35
C ILE A 129 5.83 -12.07 5.33
N ASN A 130 5.01 -12.82 6.05
CA ASN A 130 3.56 -12.57 6.10
C ASN A 130 3.25 -11.18 6.64
N ALA A 131 3.91 -10.75 7.70
CA ALA A 131 3.71 -9.42 8.24
C ALA A 131 4.12 -8.29 7.26
N LYS A 132 5.15 -8.51 6.42
CA LYS A 132 5.49 -7.59 5.32
C LYS A 132 4.42 -7.60 4.22
N VAL A 133 3.92 -8.77 3.86
CA VAL A 133 2.82 -8.92 2.90
C VAL A 133 1.57 -8.21 3.37
N ASP A 134 1.18 -8.37 4.64
CA ASP A 134 0.00 -7.73 5.22
C ASP A 134 0.12 -6.21 5.19
N SER A 135 1.28 -5.67 5.62
CA SER A 135 1.54 -4.22 5.55
C SER A 135 1.47 -3.69 4.12
N MET A 136 2.05 -4.42 3.15
CA MET A 136 1.99 -4.03 1.73
C MET A 136 0.58 -4.13 1.17
N THR A 137 -0.21 -5.12 1.58
CA THR A 137 -1.61 -5.26 1.17
C THR A 137 -2.43 -4.07 1.68
N LEU A 138 -2.24 -3.65 2.93
CA LEU A 138 -2.87 -2.45 3.46
C LEU A 138 -2.46 -1.19 2.69
N ALA A 139 -1.18 -1.02 2.37
CA ALA A 139 -0.72 0.09 1.54
C ALA A 139 -1.43 0.11 0.17
N GLN A 140 -1.59 -1.05 -0.47
CA GLN A 140 -2.29 -1.18 -1.75
C GLN A 140 -3.79 -0.86 -1.63
N GLU A 141 -4.46 -1.29 -0.56
CA GLU A 141 -5.87 -0.98 -0.32
C GLU A 141 -6.09 0.53 -0.13
N PHE A 142 -5.25 1.20 0.66
CA PHE A 142 -5.31 2.65 0.76
C PHE A 142 -4.98 3.36 -0.55
N ALA A 143 -4.02 2.85 -1.33
CA ALA A 143 -3.70 3.39 -2.66
C ALA A 143 -4.88 3.30 -3.63
N LYS A 144 -5.63 2.19 -3.63
CA LYS A 144 -6.86 2.05 -4.43
C LYS A 144 -7.90 3.11 -4.03
N ARG A 145 -8.10 3.34 -2.74
CA ARG A 145 -9.02 4.37 -2.24
C ARG A 145 -8.61 5.77 -2.70
N VAL A 146 -7.32 6.09 -2.64
CA VAL A 146 -6.77 7.35 -3.18
C VAL A 146 -7.07 7.48 -4.67
N LEU A 147 -6.88 6.41 -5.44
CA LEU A 147 -7.16 6.40 -6.87
C LEU A 147 -8.66 6.63 -7.17
N TYR A 148 -9.55 5.97 -6.43
CA TYR A 148 -11.00 6.19 -6.57
C TYR A 148 -11.38 7.64 -6.25
N LEU A 149 -10.82 8.23 -5.19
CA LEU A 149 -11.05 9.63 -4.87
C LEU A 149 -10.58 10.56 -5.99
N LEU A 150 -9.43 10.30 -6.61
CA LEU A 150 -8.95 11.07 -7.76
C LEU A 150 -9.89 10.96 -8.96
N ILE A 151 -10.36 9.76 -9.28
CA ILE A 151 -11.29 9.54 -10.39
C ILE A 151 -12.60 10.30 -10.15
N ILE A 152 -13.16 10.18 -8.94
CA ILE A 152 -14.40 10.89 -8.59
C ILE A 152 -14.19 12.40 -8.72
N THR A 153 -13.09 12.94 -8.21
CA THR A 153 -12.77 14.36 -8.32
C THR A 153 -12.62 14.81 -9.76
N ALA A 154 -11.94 14.04 -10.60
CA ALA A 154 -11.77 14.36 -12.01
C ALA A 154 -13.11 14.37 -12.75
N VAL A 155 -13.96 13.38 -12.48
CA VAL A 155 -15.30 13.30 -13.07
C VAL A 155 -16.18 14.46 -12.63
N THR A 156 -16.26 14.76 -11.33
CA THR A 156 -17.07 15.86 -10.80
C THR A 156 -16.57 17.21 -11.30
N SER A 157 -15.25 17.43 -11.36
CA SER A 157 -14.66 18.65 -11.92
C SER A 157 -14.98 18.82 -13.41
N SER A 158 -14.97 17.73 -14.19
CA SER A 158 -15.33 17.76 -15.61
C SER A 158 -16.81 18.12 -15.81
N PHE A 159 -17.69 17.51 -15.04
CA PHE A 159 -19.13 17.87 -15.08
C PHE A 159 -19.37 19.33 -14.69
N TYR A 160 -18.70 19.81 -13.63
CA TYR A 160 -18.79 21.21 -13.24
C TYR A 160 -18.31 22.16 -14.32
N SER A 161 -17.21 21.85 -15.00
CA SER A 161 -16.69 22.64 -16.11
C SER A 161 -17.64 22.68 -17.30
N ILE A 162 -18.23 21.55 -17.67
CA ILE A 162 -19.23 21.46 -18.75
C ILE A 162 -20.48 22.28 -18.38
N TYR A 163 -20.96 22.15 -17.15
CA TYR A 163 -22.13 22.87 -16.68
C TYR A 163 -21.91 24.40 -16.66
N SER A 164 -20.73 24.84 -16.23
CA SER A 164 -20.38 26.27 -16.20
C SER A 164 -20.30 26.91 -17.60
N LEU A 165 -20.10 26.09 -18.65
CA LEU A 165 -20.13 26.56 -20.04
C LEU A 165 -21.54 26.73 -20.59
N PHE A 166 -22.54 25.99 -20.06
CA PHE A 166 -23.86 25.95 -20.62
C PHE A 166 -24.81 27.05 -20.10
N ASP A 167 -24.73 27.53 -18.89
CA ASP A 167 -25.50 28.73 -18.46
C ASP A 167 -25.14 29.29 -17.08
N LYS A 168 -24.66 30.54 -17.05
CA LYS A 168 -24.47 31.29 -15.81
C LYS A 168 -25.77 31.72 -15.14
N SER A 169 -26.90 31.78 -15.85
CA SER A 169 -28.18 32.31 -15.37
C SER A 169 -29.07 31.24 -14.72
N LYS A 170 -28.99 29.98 -15.14
CA LYS A 170 -29.73 28.85 -14.55
C LYS A 170 -29.08 28.23 -13.32
N PHE A 171 -27.82 28.57 -13.04
CA PHE A 171 -27.04 27.98 -11.93
C PHE A 171 -27.62 28.30 -10.55
N ILE A 172 -28.41 29.36 -10.43
CA ILE A 172 -29.01 29.80 -9.15
C ILE A 172 -30.27 29.00 -8.81
N GLU A 173 -30.98 28.44 -9.79
CA GLU A 173 -32.24 27.70 -9.56
C GLU A 173 -32.00 26.19 -9.23
N ASP A 174 -30.88 25.58 -9.61
CA ASP A 174 -30.65 24.16 -9.43
C ASP A 174 -29.69 23.80 -8.29
N LEU A 175 -29.77 24.49 -7.16
CA LEU A 175 -29.12 24.09 -5.89
C LEU A 175 -29.44 22.63 -5.48
N ASN A 176 -30.51 22.04 -6.01
CA ASN A 176 -30.91 20.67 -5.78
C ASN A 176 -29.93 19.63 -6.37
N ILE A 177 -29.23 19.97 -7.46
CA ILE A 177 -28.24 19.06 -8.04
C ILE A 177 -26.96 19.02 -7.18
N LEU A 178 -26.54 20.15 -6.64
CA LEU A 178 -25.41 20.22 -5.70
C LEU A 178 -25.69 19.42 -4.43
N ASN A 179 -26.90 19.51 -3.89
CA ASN A 179 -27.34 18.71 -2.74
C ASN A 179 -27.38 17.20 -3.06
N SER A 180 -27.75 16.82 -4.28
CA SER A 180 -27.72 15.43 -4.73
C SER A 180 -26.28 14.89 -4.86
N ILE A 181 -25.36 15.70 -5.39
CA ILE A 181 -23.94 15.33 -5.48
C ILE A 181 -23.33 15.25 -4.08
N GLU A 182 -23.66 16.16 -3.18
CA GLU A 182 -23.22 16.15 -1.79
C GLU A 182 -23.73 14.90 -1.04
N GLN A 183 -24.98 14.51 -1.23
CA GLN A 183 -25.53 13.26 -0.68
C GLN A 183 -24.82 12.03 -1.26
N THR A 184 -24.61 11.98 -2.56
CA THR A 184 -23.92 10.85 -3.21
C THR A 184 -22.48 10.75 -2.76
N LEU A 185 -21.76 11.86 -2.59
CA LEU A 185 -20.40 11.89 -2.03
C LEU A 185 -20.38 11.43 -0.57
N PHE A 186 -21.40 11.80 0.22
CA PHE A 186 -21.54 11.36 1.61
C PHE A 186 -21.81 9.86 1.72
N GLU A 187 -22.65 9.31 0.86
CA GLU A 187 -22.92 7.86 0.78
C GLU A 187 -21.66 7.07 0.34
N ILE A 188 -20.91 7.58 -0.64
CA ILE A 188 -19.64 6.98 -1.08
C ILE A 188 -18.59 7.05 0.02
N LEU A 189 -18.50 8.17 0.76
CA LEU A 189 -17.60 8.30 1.91
C LEU A 189 -17.95 7.29 3.01
N ASN A 190 -19.23 7.08 3.30
CA ASN A 190 -19.68 6.08 4.27
C ASN A 190 -19.44 4.63 3.80
N PHE A 191 -19.39 4.39 2.49
CA PHE A 191 -19.04 3.07 1.96
C PHE A 191 -17.52 2.80 1.98
N ILE A 192 -16.71 3.86 2.00
CA ILE A 192 -15.24 3.79 1.98
C ILE A 192 -14.63 3.75 3.41
N ILE A 193 -15.37 4.20 4.42
CA ILE A 193 -14.99 4.14 5.84
C ILE A 193 -15.42 2.80 6.44
#